data_d5ece95f4f242b88ad2009e362df7e7a
#
_entry.id   d5ece95f4f242b88ad2009e362df7e7a
#
_cell.length_a   1.000
_cell.length_b   1.000
_cell.length_c   1.000
_cell.angle_alpha   90.00
_cell.angle_beta   90.00
_cell.angle_gamma   90.00
#
_symmetry.space_group_name_H-M   'P 1'
#
loop_
_entity.id
_entity.type
_entity.pdbx_description
1 polymer ?
#
loop_
_entity_poly.entity_id
_entity_poly.type
_entity_poly.pdbx_seq_one_letter_code
_entity_poly.pdbx_strand_id
1 'polypeptide(L)'
;MGALHDGHLSLIRLAKKHSDVVVVSIYVNPKQFTPNEDFASYPSTLEQDLNFCEQEGVSLIFTPDTEVMYNQELFFSIDIHTLNECLDGASRQGYFQGIALVVNKLFNIVEPDIAIFGQKDYQQYKVIEALVEEFNHGIELSLIHIWRCRRAILC
;
A
#
# COMPACT_ATOMS: atom_id res chain seq x y z
N MET A 1 4.35 -0.65 -1.74
CA MET A 1 4.66 -0.04 -3.05
C MET A 1 5.76 -0.85 -3.72
N GLY A 2 6.05 -0.64 -4.96
CA GLY A 2 7.14 -1.20 -5.75
C GLY A 2 7.09 -0.56 -7.12
N ALA A 3 8.19 -0.60 -7.89
CA ALA A 3 8.33 0.08 -9.17
C ALA A 3 7.93 1.57 -9.08
N LEU A 4 8.63 2.32 -8.24
CA LEU A 4 8.33 3.72 -7.95
C LEU A 4 8.38 4.59 -9.21
N HIS A 5 7.48 5.54 -9.29
CA HIS A 5 7.39 6.51 -10.38
C HIS A 5 7.02 7.89 -9.83
N ASP A 6 6.97 8.92 -10.68
CA ASP A 6 6.70 10.32 -10.29
C ASP A 6 5.47 10.49 -9.38
N GLY A 7 4.43 9.69 -9.58
CA GLY A 7 3.26 9.68 -8.69
C GLY A 7 3.62 9.30 -7.25
N HIS A 8 4.42 8.24 -7.06
CA HIS A 8 4.90 7.85 -5.74
C HIS A 8 5.84 8.91 -5.15
N LEU A 9 6.73 9.49 -5.96
CA LEU A 9 7.63 10.56 -5.51
C LEU A 9 6.85 11.79 -5.03
N SER A 10 5.72 12.11 -5.66
CA SER A 10 4.85 13.20 -5.19
C SER A 10 4.24 12.94 -3.81
N LEU A 11 3.91 11.67 -3.49
CA LEU A 11 3.47 11.28 -2.14
C LEU A 11 4.59 11.47 -1.10
N ILE A 12 5.82 11.03 -1.43
CA ILE A 12 6.98 11.20 -0.56
C ILE A 12 7.24 12.70 -0.29
N ARG A 13 7.23 13.53 -1.34
CA ARG A 13 7.42 14.97 -1.21
C ARG A 13 6.35 15.64 -0.36
N LEU A 14 5.12 15.15 -0.41
CA LEU A 14 4.06 15.65 0.46
C LEU A 14 4.29 15.17 1.90
N ALA A 15 4.59 13.90 2.12
CA ALA A 15 4.89 13.38 3.45
C ALA A 15 5.94 14.26 4.15
N LYS A 16 7.00 14.62 3.44
CA LYS A 16 8.07 15.51 3.94
C LYS A 16 7.63 16.92 4.31
N LYS A 17 6.49 17.38 3.82
CA LYS A 17 5.93 18.69 4.20
C LYS A 17 5.12 18.64 5.49
N HIS A 18 4.66 17.45 5.86
CA HIS A 18 3.75 17.24 6.99
C HIS A 18 4.37 16.43 8.13
N SER A 19 5.56 15.86 7.92
CA SER A 19 6.20 14.97 8.90
C SER A 19 7.70 15.15 8.92
N ASP A 20 8.28 15.06 10.11
CA ASP A 20 9.75 15.13 10.32
C ASP A 20 10.42 13.80 9.91
N VAL A 21 9.71 12.68 10.06
CA VAL A 21 10.19 11.35 9.71
C VAL A 21 9.26 10.75 8.65
N VAL A 22 9.84 10.37 7.51
CA VAL A 22 9.11 9.71 6.42
C VAL A 22 9.56 8.28 6.29
N VAL A 23 8.61 7.35 6.41
CA VAL A 23 8.81 5.92 6.20
C VAL A 23 8.16 5.50 4.88
N VAL A 24 8.92 4.85 4.02
CA VAL A 24 8.41 4.28 2.76
C VAL A 24 8.44 2.76 2.84
N SER A 25 7.29 2.13 2.66
CA SER A 25 7.19 0.67 2.55
C SER A 25 7.26 0.25 1.09
N ILE A 26 8.25 -0.60 0.75
CA ILE A 26 8.40 -1.22 -0.58
C ILE A 26 8.20 -2.73 -0.38
N TYR A 27 7.01 -3.21 -0.71
CA TYR A 27 6.66 -4.61 -0.57
C TYR A 27 5.58 -4.99 -1.60
N VAL A 28 5.86 -6.00 -2.40
CA VAL A 28 4.89 -6.58 -3.34
C VAL A 28 4.14 -7.69 -2.61
N ASN A 29 2.91 -7.39 -2.21
CA ASN A 29 2.12 -8.26 -1.36
C ASN A 29 1.51 -9.44 -2.15
N PRO A 30 1.92 -10.70 -1.95
CA PRO A 30 1.37 -11.83 -2.69
C PRO A 30 -0.12 -12.08 -2.41
N LYS A 31 -0.63 -11.65 -1.25
CA LYS A 31 -2.02 -11.86 -0.83
C LYS A 31 -3.05 -11.00 -1.58
N GLN A 32 -2.61 -9.98 -2.31
CA GLN A 32 -3.47 -9.15 -3.14
C GLN A 32 -3.54 -9.59 -4.62
N PHE A 33 -2.80 -10.65 -4.99
CA PHE A 33 -2.85 -11.22 -6.34
C PHE A 33 -3.84 -12.37 -6.39
N THR A 34 -4.68 -12.37 -7.42
CA THR A 34 -5.57 -13.50 -7.69
C THR A 34 -4.79 -14.64 -8.36
N PRO A 35 -5.31 -15.90 -8.34
CA PRO A 35 -4.61 -17.02 -8.98
C PRO A 35 -4.34 -16.85 -10.49
N ASN A 36 -5.06 -15.94 -11.14
CA ASN A 36 -4.92 -15.65 -12.57
C ASN A 36 -4.01 -14.45 -12.86
N GLU A 37 -3.52 -13.78 -11.83
CA GLU A 37 -2.59 -12.65 -11.95
C GLU A 37 -1.15 -13.15 -11.76
N ASP A 38 -0.28 -12.77 -12.67
CA ASP A 38 1.11 -13.22 -12.65
C ASP A 38 1.95 -12.39 -11.65
N PHE A 39 1.94 -12.82 -10.40
CA PHE A 39 2.79 -12.26 -9.36
C PHE A 39 4.29 -12.34 -9.71
N ALA A 40 4.71 -13.41 -10.39
CA ALA A 40 6.10 -13.62 -10.75
C ALA A 40 6.61 -12.64 -11.81
N SER A 41 5.72 -12.09 -12.65
CA SER A 41 6.07 -11.09 -13.66
C SER A 41 6.00 -9.65 -13.15
N TYR A 42 5.62 -9.43 -11.89
CA TYR A 42 5.55 -8.09 -11.33
C TYR A 42 6.97 -7.45 -11.31
N PRO A 43 7.13 -6.22 -11.85
CA PRO A 43 8.44 -5.60 -11.95
C PRO A 43 9.11 -5.45 -10.58
N SER A 44 10.28 -6.07 -10.42
CA SER A 44 11.11 -5.88 -9.23
C SER A 44 12.23 -4.89 -9.57
N THR A 45 12.06 -3.65 -9.14
CA THR A 45 13.00 -2.54 -9.38
C THR A 45 13.56 -2.02 -8.06
N LEU A 46 13.80 -2.91 -7.09
CA LEU A 46 14.15 -2.52 -5.73
C LEU A 46 15.36 -1.56 -5.67
N GLU A 47 16.44 -1.83 -6.41
CA GLU A 47 17.61 -0.95 -6.41
C GLU A 47 17.28 0.46 -6.91
N GLN A 48 16.47 0.55 -7.96
CA GLN A 48 16.02 1.85 -8.48
C GLN A 48 15.10 2.56 -7.50
N ASP A 49 14.21 1.82 -6.85
CA ASP A 49 13.27 2.34 -5.86
C ASP A 49 14.02 2.87 -4.63
N LEU A 50 15.05 2.17 -4.17
CA LEU A 50 15.94 2.62 -3.09
C LEU A 50 16.66 3.92 -3.45
N ASN A 51 17.21 4.01 -4.66
CA ASN A 51 17.86 5.23 -5.15
C ASN A 51 16.89 6.42 -5.20
N PHE A 52 15.65 6.22 -5.65
CA PHE A 52 14.64 7.28 -5.62
C PHE A 52 14.30 7.73 -4.20
N CYS A 53 14.14 6.80 -3.27
CA CYS A 53 13.89 7.14 -1.88
C CYS A 53 15.05 7.91 -1.24
N GLU A 54 16.30 7.53 -1.54
CA GLU A 54 17.49 8.23 -1.08
C GLU A 54 17.56 9.66 -1.64
N GLN A 55 17.33 9.84 -2.93
CA GLN A 55 17.31 11.16 -3.58
C GLN A 55 16.21 12.08 -3.02
N GLU A 56 15.06 11.52 -2.67
CA GLU A 56 13.96 12.26 -2.03
C GLU A 56 14.20 12.47 -0.52
N GLY A 57 15.27 11.90 0.06
CA GLY A 57 15.63 12.06 1.48
C GLY A 57 14.61 11.38 2.41
N VAL A 58 14.18 10.17 2.08
CA VAL A 58 13.34 9.32 2.94
C VAL A 58 14.12 8.92 4.19
N SER A 59 13.48 8.98 5.35
CA SER A 59 14.13 8.70 6.62
C SER A 59 14.37 7.22 6.87
N LEU A 60 13.40 6.37 6.46
CA LEU A 60 13.48 4.92 6.60
C LEU A 60 12.74 4.23 5.46
N ILE A 61 13.34 3.17 4.93
CA ILE A 61 12.73 2.32 3.91
C ILE A 61 12.50 0.93 4.51
N PHE A 62 11.25 0.49 4.51
CA PHE A 62 10.85 -0.81 5.01
C PHE A 62 10.60 -1.77 3.84
N THR A 63 11.48 -2.74 3.68
CA THR A 63 11.47 -3.73 2.59
C THR A 63 11.44 -5.16 3.14
N PRO A 64 10.31 -5.58 3.73
CA PRO A 64 10.22 -6.90 4.35
C PRO A 64 10.13 -8.03 3.34
N ASP A 65 10.68 -9.18 3.68
CA ASP A 65 10.42 -10.42 2.97
C ASP A 65 9.02 -10.98 3.31
N THR A 66 8.50 -11.83 2.42
CA THR A 66 7.16 -12.43 2.60
C THR A 66 7.09 -13.28 3.87
N GLU A 67 8.16 -13.97 4.24
CA GLU A 67 8.24 -14.78 5.46
C GLU A 67 8.18 -13.92 6.73
N VAL A 68 8.67 -12.67 6.67
CA VAL A 68 8.56 -11.70 7.76
C VAL A 68 7.15 -11.16 7.88
N MET A 69 6.51 -10.85 6.73
CA MET A 69 5.14 -10.32 6.71
C MET A 69 4.09 -11.38 7.03
N TYR A 70 4.30 -12.61 6.58
CA TYR A 70 3.33 -13.70 6.76
C TYR A 70 4.03 -14.95 7.25
N ASN A 71 3.63 -15.44 8.43
CA ASN A 71 4.02 -16.77 8.87
C ASN A 71 3.43 -17.84 7.92
N GLN A 72 3.93 -19.05 8.00
CA GLN A 72 3.50 -20.15 7.15
C GLN A 72 1.98 -20.40 7.20
N GLU A 73 1.36 -20.15 8.35
CA GLU A 73 -0.09 -20.29 8.55
C GLU A 73 -0.67 -19.03 9.20
N LEU A 74 -1.70 -18.46 8.56
CA LEU A 74 -2.45 -17.33 9.11
C LEU A 74 -3.66 -17.84 9.89
N PHE A 75 -3.74 -17.49 11.17
CA PHE A 75 -4.87 -17.83 12.04
C PHE A 75 -6.04 -16.84 11.94
N PHE A 76 -5.80 -15.67 11.37
CA PHE A 76 -6.79 -14.61 11.22
C PHE A 76 -6.92 -14.16 9.77
N SER A 77 -8.13 -13.81 9.38
CA SER A 77 -8.44 -13.16 8.11
C SER A 77 -9.28 -11.92 8.35
N ILE A 78 -9.17 -10.94 7.47
CA ILE A 78 -10.07 -9.79 7.44
C ILE A 78 -11.09 -10.06 6.35
N ASP A 79 -12.36 -10.01 6.67
CA ASP A 79 -13.44 -10.09 5.70
C ASP A 79 -14.03 -8.69 5.46
N ILE A 80 -14.29 -8.38 4.20
CA ILE A 80 -14.80 -7.07 3.76
C ILE A 80 -16.12 -7.33 3.04
N HIS A 81 -17.22 -6.80 3.58
CA HIS A 81 -18.54 -7.06 3.06
C HIS A 81 -18.87 -6.15 1.86
N THR A 82 -19.49 -5.02 2.10
CA THR A 82 -20.09 -4.15 1.07
C THR A 82 -19.08 -3.62 0.03
N LEU A 83 -17.91 -3.18 0.48
CA LEU A 83 -16.90 -2.61 -0.43
C LEU A 83 -16.27 -3.64 -1.37
N ASN A 84 -16.40 -4.93 -1.06
CA ASN A 84 -15.88 -6.02 -1.88
C ASN A 84 -16.86 -6.49 -2.95
N GLU A 85 -18.09 -6.00 -2.94
CA GLU A 85 -19.16 -6.43 -3.86
C GLU A 85 -19.26 -5.58 -5.13
N CYS A 86 -18.47 -4.50 -5.24
CA CYS A 86 -18.53 -3.58 -6.36
C CYS A 86 -17.14 -3.31 -6.98
N LEU A 87 -17.13 -2.82 -8.22
CA LEU A 87 -15.93 -2.40 -8.96
C LEU A 87 -14.83 -3.48 -8.94
N ASP A 88 -13.62 -3.11 -8.50
CA ASP A 88 -12.46 -4.02 -8.44
C ASP A 88 -12.68 -5.18 -7.45
N GLY A 89 -13.42 -4.97 -6.37
CA GLY A 89 -13.75 -6.01 -5.41
C GLY A 89 -14.58 -7.15 -6.01
N ALA A 90 -15.55 -6.82 -6.85
CA ALA A 90 -16.38 -7.81 -7.52
C ALA A 90 -15.61 -8.62 -8.58
N SER A 91 -14.60 -8.02 -9.22
CA SER A 91 -13.80 -8.64 -10.28
C SER A 91 -12.57 -9.40 -9.76
N ARG A 92 -12.07 -9.04 -8.57
CA ARG A 92 -10.82 -9.54 -7.98
C ARG A 92 -11.05 -10.07 -6.57
N GLN A 93 -11.61 -11.29 -6.48
CA GLN A 93 -11.91 -11.92 -5.18
C GLN A 93 -10.65 -12.02 -4.30
N GLY A 94 -10.76 -11.58 -3.03
CA GLY A 94 -9.66 -11.61 -2.07
C GLY A 94 -8.68 -10.44 -2.18
N TYR A 95 -8.78 -9.61 -3.21
CA TYR A 95 -7.86 -8.48 -3.44
C TYR A 95 -7.85 -7.49 -2.27
N PHE A 96 -9.01 -6.99 -1.88
CA PHE A 96 -9.11 -6.01 -0.80
C PHE A 96 -8.85 -6.63 0.58
N GLN A 97 -9.18 -7.90 0.79
CA GLN A 97 -8.81 -8.63 2.00
C GLN A 97 -7.29 -8.69 2.16
N GLY A 98 -6.58 -8.99 1.07
CA GLY A 98 -5.11 -8.99 1.04
C GLY A 98 -4.52 -7.61 1.33
N ILE A 99 -5.12 -6.54 0.78
CA ILE A 99 -4.72 -5.15 1.04
C ILE A 99 -4.98 -4.76 2.49
N ALA A 100 -6.17 -4.99 2.99
CA ALA A 100 -6.52 -4.65 4.37
C ALA A 100 -5.58 -5.36 5.36
N LEU A 101 -5.28 -6.63 5.12
CA LEU A 101 -4.37 -7.40 5.97
C LEU A 101 -2.96 -6.82 5.97
N VAL A 102 -2.37 -6.53 4.79
CA VAL A 102 -1.00 -5.98 4.73
C VAL A 102 -0.93 -4.58 5.30
N VAL A 103 -1.91 -3.72 5.03
CA VAL A 103 -1.94 -2.35 5.55
C VAL A 103 -2.11 -2.34 7.06
N ASN A 104 -3.00 -3.19 7.61
CA ASN A 104 -3.14 -3.34 9.06
C ASN A 104 -1.82 -3.76 9.72
N LYS A 105 -1.08 -4.72 9.12
CA LYS A 105 0.24 -5.11 9.63
C LYS A 105 1.25 -3.97 9.55
N LEU A 106 1.28 -3.22 8.43
CA LEU A 106 2.16 -2.07 8.27
C LEU A 106 1.86 -0.97 9.29
N PHE A 107 0.60 -0.68 9.56
CA PHE A 107 0.19 0.29 10.57
C PHE A 107 0.65 -0.12 11.98
N ASN A 108 0.53 -1.39 12.33
CA ASN A 108 1.01 -1.89 13.63
C ASN A 108 2.54 -1.98 13.75
N ILE A 109 3.28 -2.10 12.63
CA ILE A 109 4.75 -2.15 12.63
C ILE A 109 5.36 -0.76 12.66
N VAL A 110 4.79 0.16 11.89
CA VAL A 110 5.33 1.52 11.70
C VAL A 110 4.77 2.49 12.72
N GLU A 111 3.52 2.27 13.16
CA GLU A 111 2.77 3.17 14.06
C GLU A 111 2.80 4.63 13.58
N PRO A 112 2.38 4.93 12.33
CA PRO A 112 2.49 6.27 11.79
C PRO A 112 1.41 7.19 12.36
N ASP A 113 1.72 8.48 12.53
CA ASP A 113 0.71 9.50 12.84
C ASP A 113 -0.15 9.81 11.60
N ILE A 114 0.48 9.79 10.39
CA ILE A 114 -0.18 10.11 9.12
C ILE A 114 0.16 9.04 8.09
N ALA A 115 -0.84 8.53 7.38
CA ALA A 115 -0.65 7.65 6.23
C ALA A 115 -1.17 8.30 4.94
N ILE A 116 -0.33 8.33 3.89
CA ILE A 116 -0.61 9.07 2.65
C ILE A 116 -0.87 8.10 1.51
N PHE A 117 -2.00 8.28 0.83
CA PHE A 117 -2.44 7.45 -0.30
C PHE A 117 -2.70 8.27 -1.55
N GLY A 118 -2.52 7.64 -2.72
CA GLY A 118 -2.89 8.23 -4.00
C GLY A 118 -4.37 8.04 -4.32
N GLN A 119 -5.03 9.08 -4.84
CA GLN A 119 -6.45 9.04 -5.21
C GLN A 119 -6.74 8.09 -6.39
N LYS A 120 -5.73 7.63 -7.12
CA LYS A 120 -5.90 6.71 -8.25
C LYS A 120 -6.69 5.46 -7.82
N ASP A 121 -6.37 4.91 -6.67
CA ASP A 121 -6.97 3.70 -6.12
C ASP A 121 -8.03 4.07 -5.04
N TYR A 122 -9.04 4.85 -5.45
CA TYR A 122 -10.04 5.40 -4.53
C TYR A 122 -10.81 4.34 -3.74
N GLN A 123 -11.13 3.20 -4.36
CA GLN A 123 -11.80 2.11 -3.67
C GLN A 123 -10.89 1.48 -2.60
N GLN A 124 -9.61 1.32 -2.90
CA GLN A 124 -8.61 0.90 -1.91
C GLN A 124 -8.54 1.88 -0.74
N TYR A 125 -8.52 3.20 -1.02
CA TYR A 125 -8.56 4.21 0.03
C TYR A 125 -9.78 4.06 0.94
N LYS A 126 -10.98 3.82 0.37
CA LYS A 126 -12.19 3.61 1.16
C LYS A 126 -12.16 2.36 2.03
N VAL A 127 -11.53 1.30 1.57
CA VAL A 127 -11.27 0.09 2.39
C VAL A 127 -10.33 0.42 3.56
N ILE A 128 -9.28 1.21 3.32
CA ILE A 128 -8.32 1.59 4.36
C ILE A 128 -8.95 2.59 5.34
N GLU A 129 -9.80 3.50 4.88
CA GLU A 129 -10.56 4.42 5.73
C GLU A 129 -11.44 3.63 6.71
N ALA A 130 -12.21 2.66 6.21
CA ALA A 130 -13.00 1.76 7.04
C ALA A 130 -12.13 0.94 8.02
N LEU A 131 -10.98 0.44 7.56
CA LEU A 131 -10.02 -0.26 8.41
C LEU A 131 -9.55 0.60 9.59
N VAL A 132 -9.19 1.86 9.34
CA VAL A 132 -8.72 2.79 10.38
C VAL A 132 -9.82 3.06 11.39
N GLU A 133 -11.06 3.28 10.93
CA GLU A 133 -12.21 3.54 11.79
C GLU A 133 -12.60 2.31 12.63
N GLU A 134 -12.78 1.15 11.99
CA GLU A 134 -13.29 -0.06 12.66
C GLU A 134 -12.25 -0.69 13.60
N PHE A 135 -10.97 -0.60 13.29
CA PHE A 135 -9.89 -1.11 14.15
C PHE A 135 -9.35 -0.06 15.13
N ASN A 136 -9.96 1.14 15.17
CA ASN A 136 -9.57 2.24 16.06
C ASN A 136 -8.08 2.62 15.96
N HIS A 137 -7.52 2.61 14.76
CA HIS A 137 -6.19 3.15 14.54
C HIS A 137 -6.20 4.66 14.74
N GLY A 138 -5.26 5.18 15.54
CA GLY A 138 -5.11 6.62 15.77
C GLY A 138 -4.35 7.33 14.63
N ILE A 139 -4.61 6.97 13.37
CA ILE A 139 -3.85 7.39 12.19
C ILE A 139 -4.69 8.38 11.38
N GLU A 140 -4.10 9.51 11.03
CA GLU A 140 -4.69 10.44 10.06
C GLU A 140 -4.47 9.92 8.63
N LEU A 141 -5.53 9.81 7.84
CA LEU A 141 -5.44 9.44 6.43
C LEU A 141 -5.44 10.68 5.55
N SER A 142 -4.40 10.82 4.72
CA SER A 142 -4.29 11.87 3.72
C SER A 142 -4.39 11.31 2.31
N LEU A 143 -5.31 11.86 1.51
CA LEU A 143 -5.55 11.48 0.12
C LEU A 143 -5.06 12.57 -0.82
N ILE A 144 -4.17 12.21 -1.76
CA ILE A 144 -3.69 13.16 -2.76
C ILE A 144 -4.21 12.83 -4.14
N HIS A 145 -4.61 13.90 -4.85
CA HIS A 145 -4.92 13.82 -6.27
C HIS A 145 -3.61 13.69 -7.08
N ILE A 146 -3.27 12.44 -7.44
CA ILE A 146 -2.17 12.16 -8.37
C ILE A 146 -2.72 12.19 -9.78
N TRP A 147 -2.18 13.08 -10.63
CA TRP A 147 -2.52 13.11 -12.05
C TRP A 147 -2.22 11.75 -12.68
N ARG A 148 -3.20 11.21 -13.40
CA ARG A 148 -3.13 9.93 -14.08
C ARG A 148 -1.88 9.86 -14.96
N CYS A 149 -0.93 9.01 -14.63
CA CYS A 149 0.18 8.70 -15.52
C CYS A 149 -0.40 8.07 -16.81
N ARG A 150 -0.09 8.61 -17.99
CA ARG A 150 -0.65 8.15 -19.28
C ARG A 150 -0.15 6.78 -19.72
N ARG A 151 0.71 6.14 -18.95
CA ARG A 151 1.14 4.76 -19.16
C ARG A 151 0.63 3.95 -17.97
N ALA A 152 -0.46 3.23 -18.21
CA ALA A 152 -1.00 2.26 -17.27
C ALA A 152 -0.01 1.11 -17.11
N ILE A 153 0.82 1.19 -16.09
CA ILE A 153 1.30 0.01 -15.39
C ILE A 153 0.50 0.02 -14.10
N LEU A 154 -0.23 -1.07 -13.88
CA LEU A 154 -1.06 -1.28 -12.71
C LEU A 154 -0.21 -1.13 -11.44
N CYS A 155 -0.45 -0.08 -10.67
CA CYS A 155 0.06 0.05 -9.30
C CYS A 155 -1.03 -0.34 -8.35
#